data_a258df73cac4b70bee3fccf1ac0f6641
#
_entry.id   a258df73cac4b70bee3fccf1ac0f6641
#
_cell.length_a   1.000
_cell.length_b   1.000
_cell.length_c   1.000
_cell.angle_alpha   90.00
_cell.angle_beta   90.00
_cell.angle_gamma   90.00
#
_symmetry.space_group_name_H-M   'P 1'
#
loop_
_entity.id
_entity.type
_entity.pdbx_description
1 polymer ?
#
loop_
_entity_poly.entity_id
_entity_poly.type
_entity_poly.pdbx_seq_one_letter_code
_entity_poly.pdbx_strand_id
1 'polypeptide(L)'
;CPRNEAEAAIPAGQETAFEAFVREFDAILKNEYAGCDDGITLTCEKTELAAAMEQETTSRMLHVLLALPQGVQAMNVDFPGLVQTSLNLGVMSVEEDGLHFAFSIRSCIASQKDMMEQRVRSVVEYAGGTAHKRSSYPGWQYARQSQFRDMILQAYHDITGKVGGIAATHGGLECGLFIEKMPGLDAVSMGPELH
;
A
#
# COMPACT_ATOMS: atom_id res chain seq x y z
N CYS A 1 -0.06 -17.96 1.41
CA CYS A 1 0.03 -17.03 0.27
C CYS A 1 -1.37 -16.57 -0.11
N PRO A 2 -1.62 -15.28 -0.31
CA PRO A 2 -2.90 -14.83 -0.87
C PRO A 2 -3.04 -15.38 -2.28
N ARG A 3 -4.22 -15.91 -2.60
CA ARG A 3 -4.57 -16.35 -3.96
C ARG A 3 -5.28 -15.21 -4.67
N ASN A 4 -4.84 -14.91 -5.89
CA ASN A 4 -5.52 -13.99 -6.80
C ASN A 4 -5.92 -14.75 -8.04
N GLU A 5 -7.10 -14.46 -8.58
CA GLU A 5 -7.63 -15.07 -9.78
C GLU A 5 -8.09 -13.97 -10.74
N ALA A 6 -7.89 -14.18 -12.02
CA ALA A 6 -8.42 -13.33 -13.07
C ALA A 6 -8.91 -14.20 -14.22
N GLU A 7 -10.06 -13.88 -14.77
CA GLU A 7 -10.59 -14.51 -15.98
C GLU A 7 -10.37 -13.58 -17.16
N ALA A 8 -9.84 -14.11 -18.26
CA ALA A 8 -9.55 -13.34 -19.46
C ALA A 8 -10.02 -14.06 -20.70
N ALA A 9 -10.67 -13.34 -21.62
CA ALA A 9 -10.95 -13.83 -22.95
C ALA A 9 -9.75 -13.54 -23.87
N ILE A 10 -9.29 -14.56 -24.58
CA ILE A 10 -8.22 -14.45 -25.56
C ILE A 10 -8.76 -14.75 -26.97
N PRO A 11 -8.15 -14.23 -28.06
CA PRO A 11 -8.55 -14.54 -29.41
C PRO A 11 -8.46 -16.03 -29.68
N ALA A 12 -9.43 -16.57 -30.39
CA ALA A 12 -9.45 -17.99 -30.78
C ALA A 12 -8.17 -18.39 -31.57
N GLY A 13 -7.59 -19.53 -31.21
CA GLY A 13 -6.36 -20.04 -31.80
C GLY A 13 -5.07 -19.48 -31.16
N GLN A 14 -5.16 -18.67 -30.15
CA GLN A 14 -4.00 -18.14 -29.40
C GLN A 14 -3.77 -18.85 -28.06
N GLU A 15 -4.51 -19.91 -27.75
CA GLU A 15 -4.46 -20.64 -26.49
C GLU A 15 -3.04 -21.12 -26.17
N THR A 16 -2.38 -21.77 -27.13
CA THR A 16 -1.00 -22.28 -26.94
C THR A 16 0.01 -21.15 -26.71
N ALA A 17 -0.15 -20.02 -27.40
CA ALA A 17 0.71 -18.86 -27.22
C ALA A 17 0.51 -18.22 -25.82
N PHE A 18 -0.73 -18.15 -25.38
CA PHE A 18 -1.06 -17.65 -24.04
C PHE A 18 -0.51 -18.56 -22.94
N GLU A 19 -0.68 -19.87 -23.06
CA GLU A 19 -0.09 -20.84 -22.13
C GLU A 19 1.45 -20.75 -22.07
N ALA A 20 2.10 -20.54 -23.23
CA ALA A 20 3.54 -20.34 -23.28
C ALA A 20 3.96 -19.06 -22.55
N PHE A 21 3.24 -17.96 -22.78
CA PHE A 21 3.44 -16.69 -22.07
C PHE A 21 3.29 -16.85 -20.55
N VAL A 22 2.24 -17.54 -20.08
CA VAL A 22 2.03 -17.77 -18.64
C VAL A 22 3.19 -18.55 -18.02
N ARG A 23 3.68 -19.61 -18.70
CA ARG A 23 4.85 -20.38 -18.23
C ARG A 23 6.13 -19.54 -18.18
N GLU A 24 6.35 -18.70 -19.18
CA GLU A 24 7.51 -17.80 -19.21
C GLU A 24 7.42 -16.78 -18.05
N PHE A 25 6.25 -16.19 -17.85
CA PHE A 25 6.03 -15.22 -16.81
C PHE A 25 6.10 -15.82 -15.40
N ASP A 26 5.64 -17.06 -15.20
CA ASP A 26 5.84 -17.82 -13.96
C ASP A 26 7.33 -17.98 -13.63
N ALA A 27 8.16 -18.29 -14.64
CA ALA A 27 9.60 -18.40 -14.44
C ALA A 27 10.26 -17.05 -14.09
N ILE A 28 9.79 -15.95 -14.70
CA ILE A 28 10.23 -14.59 -14.36
C ILE A 28 9.90 -14.27 -12.90
N LEU A 29 8.65 -14.50 -12.48
CA LEU A 29 8.21 -14.24 -11.10
C LEU A 29 9.03 -15.06 -10.10
N LYS A 30 9.24 -16.34 -10.34
CA LYS A 30 10.06 -17.20 -9.47
C LYS A 30 11.49 -16.72 -9.33
N ASN A 31 12.08 -16.18 -10.39
CA ASN A 31 13.42 -15.62 -10.37
C ASN A 31 13.44 -14.27 -9.60
N GLU A 32 12.48 -13.39 -9.83
CA GLU A 32 12.43 -12.06 -9.19
C GLU A 32 12.17 -12.15 -7.69
N TYR A 33 11.36 -13.11 -7.26
CA TYR A 33 10.96 -13.27 -5.86
C TYR A 33 11.72 -14.37 -5.12
N ALA A 34 12.77 -14.95 -5.73
CA ALA A 34 13.61 -15.96 -5.09
C ALA A 34 14.16 -15.47 -3.74
N GLY A 35 13.94 -16.27 -2.69
CA GLY A 35 14.33 -15.93 -1.32
C GLY A 35 13.44 -14.93 -0.58
N CYS A 36 12.43 -14.37 -1.28
CA CYS A 36 11.38 -13.54 -0.68
C CYS A 36 10.04 -14.27 -0.58
N ASP A 37 9.63 -14.90 -1.68
CA ASP A 37 8.41 -15.69 -1.78
C ASP A 37 8.64 -16.88 -2.74
N ASP A 38 9.28 -17.91 -2.25
CA ASP A 38 9.58 -19.13 -3.03
C ASP A 38 8.31 -19.93 -3.37
N GLY A 39 7.18 -19.58 -2.77
CA GLY A 39 5.89 -20.21 -3.04
C GLY A 39 5.08 -19.58 -4.17
N ILE A 40 5.59 -18.50 -4.80
CA ILE A 40 4.87 -17.85 -5.89
C ILE A 40 4.74 -18.77 -7.11
N THR A 41 3.53 -18.87 -7.63
CA THR A 41 3.25 -19.64 -8.86
C THR A 41 2.17 -18.96 -9.67
N LEU A 42 2.34 -18.97 -11.01
CA LEU A 42 1.33 -18.51 -11.95
C LEU A 42 0.91 -19.68 -12.84
N THR A 43 -0.38 -19.94 -12.87
CA THR A 43 -0.97 -20.99 -13.73
C THR A 43 -2.17 -20.45 -14.47
N CYS A 44 -2.50 -21.06 -15.61
CA CYS A 44 -3.76 -20.81 -16.29
C CYS A 44 -4.48 -22.14 -16.58
N GLU A 45 -5.79 -22.07 -16.59
CA GLU A 45 -6.66 -23.16 -16.98
C GLU A 45 -7.79 -22.62 -17.85
N LYS A 46 -8.31 -23.48 -18.70
CA LYS A 46 -9.43 -23.11 -19.55
C LYS A 46 -10.71 -23.13 -18.74
N THR A 47 -11.47 -22.06 -18.80
CA THR A 47 -12.79 -21.95 -18.20
C THR A 47 -13.83 -21.47 -19.21
N GLU A 48 -15.10 -21.56 -18.87
CA GLU A 48 -16.18 -20.96 -19.63
C GLU A 48 -16.48 -19.58 -19.06
N LEU A 49 -16.36 -18.55 -19.88
CA LEU A 49 -16.62 -17.18 -19.51
C LEU A 49 -17.97 -16.74 -20.11
N ALA A 50 -18.91 -16.33 -19.26
CA ALA A 50 -20.24 -15.88 -19.68
C ALA A 50 -20.20 -14.54 -20.43
N ALA A 51 -19.29 -13.64 -20.03
CA ALA A 51 -19.08 -12.34 -20.65
C ALA A 51 -17.63 -11.87 -20.39
N ALA A 52 -17.10 -11.05 -21.26
CA ALA A 52 -15.84 -10.37 -21.10
C ALA A 52 -16.03 -8.87 -21.30
N MET A 53 -15.16 -8.06 -20.69
CA MET A 53 -15.12 -6.63 -20.94
C MET A 53 -14.78 -6.34 -22.39
N GLU A 54 -15.31 -5.27 -22.93
CA GLU A 54 -14.93 -4.76 -24.24
C GLU A 54 -13.43 -4.44 -24.30
N GLN A 55 -12.83 -4.58 -25.46
CA GLN A 55 -11.40 -4.38 -25.67
C GLN A 55 -10.95 -2.97 -25.24
N GLU A 56 -11.73 -1.94 -25.54
CA GLU A 56 -11.43 -0.56 -25.12
C GLU A 56 -11.41 -0.40 -23.61
N THR A 57 -12.43 -0.95 -22.93
CA THR A 57 -12.52 -0.93 -21.46
C THR A 57 -11.37 -1.71 -20.83
N THR A 58 -11.04 -2.89 -21.36
CA THR A 58 -9.89 -3.69 -20.92
C THR A 58 -8.58 -2.91 -21.08
N SER A 59 -8.36 -2.29 -22.23
CA SER A 59 -7.17 -1.47 -22.49
C SER A 59 -7.07 -0.29 -21.52
N ARG A 60 -8.17 0.40 -21.28
CA ARG A 60 -8.25 1.52 -20.33
C ARG A 60 -7.94 1.08 -18.90
N MET A 61 -8.50 -0.05 -18.46
CA MET A 61 -8.21 -0.66 -17.17
C MET A 61 -6.72 -0.98 -17.01
N LEU A 62 -6.11 -1.61 -18.01
CA LEU A 62 -4.68 -1.94 -17.96
C LEU A 62 -3.81 -0.69 -17.90
N HIS A 63 -4.13 0.38 -18.64
CA HIS A 63 -3.43 1.65 -18.55
C HIS A 63 -3.54 2.29 -17.16
N VAL A 64 -4.74 2.24 -16.54
CA VAL A 64 -4.94 2.72 -15.18
C VAL A 64 -4.07 1.93 -14.20
N LEU A 65 -4.09 0.60 -14.25
CA LEU A 65 -3.28 -0.26 -13.37
C LEU A 65 -1.79 -0.01 -13.49
N LEU A 66 -1.29 0.19 -14.72
CA LEU A 66 0.12 0.49 -14.98
C LEU A 66 0.53 1.90 -14.54
N ALA A 67 -0.38 2.88 -14.62
CA ALA A 67 -0.11 4.27 -14.26
C ALA A 67 -0.25 4.56 -12.76
N LEU A 68 -1.03 3.75 -12.04
CA LEU A 68 -1.23 3.93 -10.61
C LEU A 68 0.05 3.62 -9.83
N PRO A 69 0.44 4.49 -8.88
CA PRO A 69 1.56 4.20 -8.01
C PRO A 69 1.27 2.98 -7.14
N GLN A 70 2.28 2.17 -6.84
CA GLN A 70 2.17 0.99 -6.00
C GLN A 70 3.43 0.82 -5.14
N GLY A 71 3.26 0.27 -3.94
CA GLY A 71 4.36 -0.04 -3.04
C GLY A 71 4.92 1.18 -2.30
N VAL A 72 6.19 1.10 -1.94
CA VAL A 72 6.92 2.15 -1.21
C VAL A 72 7.17 3.36 -2.11
N GLN A 73 6.76 4.53 -1.65
CA GLN A 73 6.93 5.81 -2.35
C GLN A 73 8.02 6.68 -1.71
N ALA A 74 8.23 6.53 -0.41
CA ALA A 74 9.30 7.23 0.30
C ALA A 74 9.75 6.44 1.53
N MET A 75 11.04 6.49 1.82
CA MET A 75 11.63 6.00 3.06
C MET A 75 11.79 7.12 4.08
N ASN A 76 11.72 6.79 5.35
CA ASN A 76 11.92 7.74 6.43
C ASN A 76 13.39 8.14 6.55
N VAL A 77 13.64 9.44 6.69
CA VAL A 77 15.01 9.98 6.75
C VAL A 77 15.60 9.91 8.18
N ASP A 78 14.76 9.88 9.20
CA ASP A 78 15.19 9.84 10.61
C ASP A 78 15.36 8.41 11.13
N PHE A 79 14.70 7.43 10.47
CA PHE A 79 14.72 6.01 10.85
C PHE A 79 15.05 5.15 9.62
N PRO A 80 16.33 4.79 9.43
CA PRO A 80 16.76 3.90 8.33
C PRO A 80 15.99 2.58 8.35
N GLY A 81 15.50 2.15 7.18
CA GLY A 81 14.71 0.93 7.03
C GLY A 81 13.20 1.11 7.28
N LEU A 82 12.75 2.22 7.85
CA LEU A 82 11.33 2.50 8.03
C LEU A 82 10.73 3.12 6.76
N VAL A 83 9.61 2.57 6.30
CA VAL A 83 8.81 3.17 5.22
C VAL A 83 8.09 4.41 5.74
N GLN A 84 8.18 5.52 5.01
CA GLN A 84 7.48 6.76 5.33
C GLN A 84 6.14 6.87 4.63
N THR A 85 6.13 6.56 3.33
CA THR A 85 4.92 6.67 2.50
C THR A 85 4.80 5.44 1.61
N SER A 86 3.65 4.82 1.60
CA SER A 86 3.32 3.70 0.71
C SER A 86 1.87 3.75 0.25
N LEU A 87 1.63 3.07 -0.86
CA LEU A 87 0.32 2.84 -1.42
C LEU A 87 0.18 1.36 -1.77
N ASN A 88 -0.98 0.80 -1.49
CA ASN A 88 -1.31 -0.57 -1.87
C ASN A 88 -2.70 -0.62 -2.52
N LEU A 89 -2.78 -1.21 -3.72
CA LEU A 89 -4.04 -1.67 -4.29
C LEU A 89 -4.42 -2.97 -3.58
N GLY A 90 -5.35 -2.88 -2.64
CA GLY A 90 -5.74 -4.01 -1.80
C GLY A 90 -6.86 -4.85 -2.39
N VAL A 91 -7.76 -4.24 -3.14
CA VAL A 91 -8.91 -4.94 -3.75
C VAL A 91 -9.16 -4.38 -5.14
N MET A 92 -9.42 -5.28 -6.07
CA MET A 92 -9.99 -5.00 -7.37
C MET A 92 -11.20 -5.93 -7.56
N SER A 93 -12.35 -5.36 -7.92
CA SER A 93 -13.57 -6.10 -8.19
C SER A 93 -14.30 -5.57 -9.43
N VAL A 94 -15.03 -6.46 -10.07
CA VAL A 94 -15.98 -6.13 -11.14
C VAL A 94 -17.37 -6.17 -10.51
N GLU A 95 -18.10 -5.07 -10.60
CA GLU A 95 -19.45 -4.91 -10.06
C GLU A 95 -20.41 -4.51 -11.19
N GLU A 96 -21.71 -4.39 -10.93
CA GLU A 96 -22.70 -4.07 -11.96
C GLU A 96 -22.48 -2.70 -12.61
N ASP A 97 -21.93 -1.74 -11.87
CA ASP A 97 -21.67 -0.36 -12.31
C ASP A 97 -20.24 -0.14 -12.84
N GLY A 98 -19.37 -1.16 -12.78
CA GLY A 98 -18.04 -1.08 -13.34
C GLY A 98 -16.93 -1.75 -12.54
N LEU A 99 -15.71 -1.26 -12.76
CA LEU A 99 -14.51 -1.72 -12.07
C LEU A 99 -14.25 -0.90 -10.83
N HIS A 100 -14.08 -1.57 -9.70
CA HIS A 100 -13.82 -0.97 -8.42
C HIS A 100 -12.40 -1.29 -7.94
N PHE A 101 -11.70 -0.25 -7.48
CA PHE A 101 -10.37 -0.36 -6.90
C PHE A 101 -10.39 0.21 -5.48
N ALA A 102 -9.86 -0.53 -4.52
CA ALA A 102 -9.67 -0.04 -3.16
C ALA A 102 -8.19 0.08 -2.83
N PHE A 103 -7.79 1.30 -2.49
CA PHE A 103 -6.41 1.63 -2.13
C PHE A 103 -6.27 1.89 -0.65
N SER A 104 -5.16 1.45 -0.08
CA SER A 104 -4.70 1.85 1.23
C SER A 104 -3.45 2.73 1.09
N ILE A 105 -3.57 4.00 1.46
CA ILE A 105 -2.48 4.96 1.47
C ILE A 105 -2.02 5.15 2.91
N ARG A 106 -0.74 4.96 3.18
CA ARG A 106 -0.13 5.19 4.49
C ARG A 106 0.99 6.19 4.37
N SER A 107 1.00 7.16 5.28
CA SER A 107 2.13 8.08 5.46
C SER A 107 2.06 8.68 6.86
N CYS A 108 3.22 8.87 7.49
CA CYS A 108 3.33 9.69 8.70
C CYS A 108 3.34 11.20 8.37
N ILE A 109 3.46 11.59 7.09
CA ILE A 109 3.47 12.99 6.64
C ILE A 109 2.20 13.29 5.86
N ALA A 110 1.39 14.24 6.37
CA ALA A 110 0.08 14.58 5.81
C ALA A 110 0.17 15.01 4.34
N SER A 111 1.07 15.93 4.00
CA SER A 111 1.23 16.41 2.62
C SER A 111 1.62 15.33 1.62
N GLN A 112 2.39 14.32 2.03
CA GLN A 112 2.72 13.18 1.18
C GLN A 112 1.51 12.25 0.99
N LYS A 113 0.69 12.08 2.03
CA LYS A 113 -0.56 11.33 1.92
C LYS A 113 -1.52 12.01 0.96
N ASP A 114 -1.68 13.32 1.06
CA ASP A 114 -2.53 14.11 0.17
C ASP A 114 -2.01 14.06 -1.29
N MET A 115 -0.71 14.13 -1.49
CA MET A 115 -0.10 13.96 -2.81
C MET A 115 -0.41 12.58 -3.41
N MET A 116 -0.34 11.51 -2.62
CA MET A 116 -0.69 10.16 -3.11
C MET A 116 -2.18 10.06 -3.47
N GLU A 117 -3.06 10.63 -2.65
CA GLU A 117 -4.50 10.70 -2.96
C GLU A 117 -4.75 11.45 -4.28
N GLN A 118 -4.10 12.59 -4.48
CA GLN A 118 -4.21 13.36 -5.72
C GLN A 118 -3.68 12.60 -6.94
N ARG A 119 -2.59 11.86 -6.81
CA ARG A 119 -2.06 11.04 -7.91
C ARG A 119 -3.04 9.95 -8.31
N VAL A 120 -3.59 9.19 -7.36
CA VAL A 120 -4.61 8.17 -7.63
C VAL A 120 -5.83 8.80 -8.29
N ARG A 121 -6.35 9.88 -7.73
CA ARG A 121 -7.49 10.62 -8.27
C ARG A 121 -7.26 11.09 -9.70
N SER A 122 -6.12 11.70 -9.98
CA SER A 122 -5.77 12.21 -11.31
C SER A 122 -5.73 11.11 -12.37
N VAL A 123 -5.14 9.95 -12.06
CA VAL A 123 -5.09 8.82 -13.00
C VAL A 123 -6.49 8.26 -13.27
N VAL A 124 -7.29 8.06 -12.21
CA VAL A 124 -8.63 7.50 -12.31
C VAL A 124 -9.57 8.45 -13.06
N GLU A 125 -9.57 9.74 -12.73
CA GLU A 125 -10.41 10.75 -13.40
C GLU A 125 -10.03 10.97 -14.85
N TYR A 126 -8.72 10.93 -15.18
CA TYR A 126 -8.26 10.98 -16.57
C TYR A 126 -8.79 9.80 -17.40
N ALA A 127 -8.93 8.63 -16.77
CA ALA A 127 -9.52 7.45 -17.42
C ALA A 127 -11.06 7.46 -17.45
N GLY A 128 -11.71 8.53 -16.96
CA GLY A 128 -13.17 8.67 -16.92
C GLY A 128 -13.84 8.04 -15.70
N GLY A 129 -13.07 7.62 -14.71
CA GLY A 129 -13.59 7.09 -13.46
C GLY A 129 -13.80 8.17 -12.39
N THR A 130 -14.20 7.74 -11.20
CA THR A 130 -14.37 8.59 -10.01
C THR A 130 -13.60 8.06 -8.83
N ALA A 131 -13.04 8.94 -8.01
CA ALA A 131 -12.29 8.56 -6.82
C ALA A 131 -12.93 9.14 -5.56
N HIS A 132 -13.23 8.28 -4.60
CA HIS A 132 -13.85 8.64 -3.33
C HIS A 132 -12.98 8.25 -2.14
N LYS A 133 -12.82 9.16 -1.19
CA LYS A 133 -12.15 8.88 0.07
C LYS A 133 -13.17 8.31 1.06
N ARG A 134 -12.97 7.06 1.50
CA ARG A 134 -13.87 6.40 2.47
C ARG A 134 -13.54 6.77 3.92
N SER A 135 -12.25 6.77 4.26
CA SER A 135 -11.78 7.09 5.60
C SER A 135 -10.40 7.71 5.54
N SER A 136 -10.05 8.47 6.56
CA SER A 136 -8.72 9.03 6.71
C SER A 136 -8.32 9.00 8.17
N TYR A 137 -7.09 8.56 8.41
CA TYR A 137 -6.44 8.61 9.71
C TYR A 137 -5.24 9.56 9.61
N PRO A 138 -5.06 10.54 10.52
CA PRO A 138 -3.95 11.47 10.45
C PRO A 138 -2.62 10.72 10.62
N GLY A 139 -1.61 11.14 9.88
CA GLY A 139 -0.25 10.69 10.11
C GLY A 139 0.28 11.21 11.44
N TRP A 140 1.24 10.51 12.02
CA TRP A 140 1.97 10.98 13.18
C TRP A 140 3.45 11.15 12.80
N GLN A 141 3.77 12.39 12.40
CA GLN A 141 5.13 12.73 12.01
C GLN A 141 6.05 12.75 13.24
N TYR A 142 7.23 12.15 13.10
CA TYR A 142 8.25 12.19 14.14
C TYR A 142 8.68 13.64 14.42
N ALA A 143 8.56 14.04 15.69
CA ALA A 143 9.07 15.31 16.18
C ALA A 143 10.55 15.14 16.54
N ARG A 144 11.45 15.76 15.78
CA ARG A 144 12.90 15.70 16.06
C ARG A 144 13.27 16.29 17.40
N GLN A 145 12.50 17.27 17.87
CA GLN A 145 12.60 17.87 19.21
C GLN A 145 11.30 17.61 19.96
N SER A 146 11.37 16.99 21.13
CA SER A 146 10.23 16.68 22.00
C SER A 146 10.71 16.66 23.45
N GLN A 147 10.31 17.66 24.21
CA GLN A 147 10.65 17.76 25.63
C GLN A 147 9.98 16.64 26.43
N PHE A 148 8.76 16.28 26.05
CA PHE A 148 8.03 15.21 26.72
C PHE A 148 8.69 13.85 26.53
N ARG A 149 9.15 13.54 25.29
CA ARG A 149 9.91 12.32 25.01
C ARG A 149 11.20 12.27 25.84
N ASP A 150 11.94 13.37 25.90
CA ASP A 150 13.20 13.41 26.63
C ASP A 150 12.99 13.20 28.13
N MET A 151 11.91 13.77 28.69
CA MET A 151 11.50 13.56 30.07
C MET A 151 11.10 12.11 30.36
N ILE A 152 10.35 11.48 29.45
CA ILE A 152 9.97 10.06 29.56
C ILE A 152 11.20 9.14 29.51
N LEU A 153 12.13 9.39 28.60
CA LEU A 153 13.37 8.60 28.50
C LEU A 153 14.23 8.73 29.77
N GLN A 154 14.30 9.93 30.35
CA GLN A 154 15.00 10.15 31.62
C GLN A 154 14.33 9.38 32.76
N ALA A 155 13.02 9.50 32.91
CA ALA A 155 12.27 8.78 33.94
C ALA A 155 12.40 7.25 33.78
N TYR A 156 12.38 6.73 32.55
CA TYR A 156 12.62 5.32 32.28
C TYR A 156 14.00 4.88 32.74
N HIS A 157 15.03 5.67 32.40
CA HIS A 157 16.40 5.41 32.84
C HIS A 157 16.51 5.40 34.37
N ASP A 158 15.94 6.40 35.05
CA ASP A 158 16.03 6.55 36.50
C ASP A 158 15.37 5.37 37.25
N ILE A 159 14.29 4.81 36.68
CA ILE A 159 13.58 3.69 37.29
C ILE A 159 14.23 2.34 36.99
N THR A 160 14.71 2.15 35.74
CA THR A 160 15.15 0.83 35.26
C THR A 160 16.65 0.67 35.15
N GLY A 161 17.40 1.77 35.15
CA GLY A 161 18.86 1.79 34.83
C GLY A 161 19.15 1.52 33.33
N LYS A 162 18.13 1.40 32.48
CA LYS A 162 18.27 1.09 31.06
C LYS A 162 18.06 2.32 30.18
N VAL A 163 18.68 2.33 29.02
CA VAL A 163 18.45 3.37 28.00
C VAL A 163 17.23 2.97 27.17
N GLY A 164 16.21 3.84 27.13
CA GLY A 164 15.04 3.62 26.30
C GLY A 164 15.34 3.80 24.82
N GLY A 165 14.78 2.91 23.97
CA GLY A 165 14.84 3.04 22.52
C GLY A 165 13.77 4.00 21.98
N ILE A 166 14.11 4.73 20.92
CA ILE A 166 13.14 5.54 20.15
C ILE A 166 12.82 4.79 18.89
N ALA A 167 11.53 4.59 18.61
CA ALA A 167 11.02 4.01 17.38
C ALA A 167 9.96 4.92 16.76
N ALA A 168 9.75 4.79 15.49
CA ALA A 168 8.65 5.43 14.77
C ALA A 168 7.81 4.37 14.07
N THR A 169 6.59 4.72 13.71
CA THR A 169 5.65 3.83 13.02
C THR A 169 5.38 4.30 11.61
N HIS A 170 5.09 3.33 10.72
CA HIS A 170 4.63 3.59 9.36
C HIS A 170 3.14 3.90 9.36
N GLY A 171 2.77 5.14 9.53
CA GLY A 171 1.38 5.60 9.55
C GLY A 171 1.04 6.46 10.75
N GLY A 172 -0.21 6.39 11.21
CA GLY A 172 -0.71 7.13 12.35
C GLY A 172 -1.06 6.21 13.51
N LEU A 173 -0.95 6.77 14.71
CA LEU A 173 -1.51 6.23 15.95
C LEU A 173 -2.48 7.26 16.54
N GLU A 174 -3.11 6.94 17.66
CA GLU A 174 -4.01 7.83 18.39
C GLU A 174 -3.37 9.18 18.71
N CYS A 175 -2.06 9.20 18.94
CA CYS A 175 -1.28 10.43 19.13
C CYS A 175 -1.42 11.39 17.94
N GLY A 176 -1.49 10.89 16.71
CA GLY A 176 -1.75 11.70 15.52
C GLY A 176 -3.10 12.40 15.56
N LEU A 177 -4.15 11.71 16.04
CA LEU A 177 -5.48 12.29 16.25
C LEU A 177 -5.48 13.40 17.31
N PHE A 178 -4.78 13.19 18.41
CA PHE A 178 -4.67 14.21 19.46
C PHE A 178 -3.93 15.45 18.97
N ILE A 179 -2.80 15.27 18.27
CA ILE A 179 -2.00 16.37 17.72
C ILE A 179 -2.79 17.16 16.67
N GLU A 180 -3.56 16.49 15.82
CA GLU A 180 -4.43 17.16 14.84
C GLU A 180 -5.48 18.04 15.51
N LYS A 181 -6.07 17.57 16.62
CA LYS A 181 -7.11 18.30 17.35
C LYS A 181 -6.58 19.33 18.33
N MET A 182 -5.34 19.15 18.78
CA MET A 182 -4.68 20.02 19.77
C MET A 182 -3.31 20.48 19.24
N PRO A 183 -3.29 21.51 18.38
CA PRO A 183 -2.04 22.02 17.82
C PRO A 183 -1.04 22.42 18.90
N GLY A 184 0.21 21.95 18.76
CA GLY A 184 1.26 22.17 19.75
C GLY A 184 1.36 21.11 20.84
N LEU A 185 0.48 20.12 20.86
CA LEU A 185 0.61 18.98 21.76
C LEU A 185 1.88 18.17 21.42
N ASP A 186 2.70 17.95 22.45
CA ASP A 186 3.81 16.98 22.41
C ASP A 186 3.30 15.64 22.94
N ALA A 187 3.38 14.60 22.14
CA ALA A 187 2.81 13.30 22.46
C ALA A 187 3.80 12.15 22.21
N VAL A 188 3.79 11.19 23.10
CA VAL A 188 4.61 9.97 23.05
C VAL A 188 3.70 8.75 23.25
N SER A 189 3.92 7.71 22.47
CA SER A 189 3.33 6.39 22.70
C SER A 189 4.39 5.48 23.32
N MET A 190 4.01 4.77 24.36
CA MET A 190 4.87 3.79 25.04
C MET A 190 4.14 2.45 25.09
N GLY A 191 4.87 1.38 24.90
CA GLY A 191 4.35 0.02 25.03
C GLY A 191 5.39 -0.92 25.63
N PRO A 192 4.97 -1.98 26.33
CA PRO A 192 5.88 -3.04 26.75
C PRO A 192 6.36 -3.81 25.50
N GLU A 193 7.59 -4.26 25.57
CA GLU A 193 8.11 -5.23 24.62
C GLU A 193 7.46 -6.60 24.93
N LEU A 194 6.60 -7.08 24.06
CA LEU A 194 5.97 -8.40 24.18
C LEU A 194 6.79 -9.40 23.38
N HIS A 195 7.43 -10.34 24.07
CA HIS A 195 8.16 -11.47 23.46
C HIS A 195 7.30 -12.73 23.41
#